data_295a8a93d475b79fe6f9b839fe6a46a1
#
_entry.id   295a8a93d475b79fe6f9b839fe6a46a1
#
_cell.length_a   1.000
_cell.length_b   1.000
_cell.length_c   1.000
_cell.angle_alpha   90.00
_cell.angle_beta   90.00
_cell.angle_gamma   90.00
#
_symmetry.space_group_name_H-M   'P 1'
#
loop_
_entity.id
_entity.type
_entity.pdbx_description
1 polymer ?
#
loop_
_entity_poly.entity_id
_entity_poly.type
_entity_poly.pdbx_seq_one_letter_code
_entity_poly.pdbx_strand_id
1 'polypeptide(L)'
;ASRGLGDVYKRQIPDPIFDPLDEKNIAKQSAISFEVKEGDYIQIICPTGRQCSDFVAFDTAKLGKGIEKGLDWQTTRTFMGNTFPGPGLYSKFYDTDHEPLVEVIRDTVGRHDTFNLACTSKYYEDAGYFGHPNCSDNLSGAMENFGVNRQKGWHAINLFFNTSAGGLNTVLSDESFARPGDYVILRALKDLTCGTSACPSDIDPCNSWNPTDIFVRTYEKKREFTKSFAFRMKPDSELKLTKNTGFHERTSKLTRNFVDARGYWLPNDYTKHGVINEYTACREKAVLIDLSSLRKFEILGPDAEELMDYTLTRNVKKLSVGQIVYSSMCYENGSMFDDGTLLKMSDHGFRWVCGDEYAGEWLKEQAKKKKFNVLVKNSTDQINNISLQGPNSRKILEKFIFTPPTQPSISELQWFRFTICRVKELSGIPLMVSRTGYTGELGYEIWCHPSDAPAVWDVLMEAGKDEGIIPAGFGALDLLRIEAGLILFGNEFDGQ
;
A
#
# COMPACT_ATOMS: atom_id res chain seq x y z
N ALA A 1 21.07 -1.44 35.48
CA ALA A 1 19.79 -2.06 35.83
C ALA A 1 19.32 -2.90 34.65
N SER A 2 19.31 -4.24 34.81
CA SER A 2 18.69 -5.16 33.89
C SER A 2 17.20 -4.86 33.84
N ARG A 3 16.71 -4.19 32.79
CA ARG A 3 15.30 -4.21 32.48
C ARG A 3 14.97 -5.66 32.14
N GLY A 4 14.15 -6.29 32.98
CA GLY A 4 13.84 -7.70 32.89
C GLY A 4 13.24 -8.01 31.51
N LEU A 5 13.62 -9.17 30.98
CA LEU A 5 13.06 -9.82 29.79
C LEU A 5 11.52 -10.00 29.82
N GLY A 6 10.85 -9.64 30.91
CA GLY A 6 9.40 -9.77 31.09
C GLY A 6 8.51 -8.83 30.29
N ASP A 7 9.05 -7.72 29.74
CA ASP A 7 8.25 -6.76 28.95
C ASP A 7 8.23 -7.04 27.44
N VAL A 8 9.07 -7.96 26.95
CA VAL A 8 9.22 -8.26 25.51
C VAL A 8 8.06 -9.13 24.98
N TYR A 9 7.30 -9.79 25.83
CA TYR A 9 6.24 -10.75 25.44
C TYR A 9 4.85 -10.35 25.94
N LYS A 10 4.58 -9.07 26.06
CA LYS A 10 3.25 -8.61 26.43
C LYS A 10 2.26 -8.94 25.31
N ARG A 11 1.29 -9.84 25.58
CA ARG A 11 0.21 -10.16 24.64
C ARG A 11 -0.52 -8.88 24.26
N GLN A 12 -0.56 -8.59 22.97
CA GLN A 12 -1.30 -7.46 22.40
C GLN A 12 -2.25 -7.99 21.32
N ILE A 13 -3.53 -7.74 21.49
CA ILE A 13 -4.53 -7.90 20.45
C ILE A 13 -4.93 -6.49 20.07
N PRO A 14 -4.58 -6.00 18.83
CA PRO A 14 -4.95 -4.66 18.42
C PRO A 14 -6.46 -4.50 18.44
N ASP A 15 -6.93 -3.27 18.67
CA ASP A 15 -8.35 -2.96 18.59
C ASP A 15 -8.91 -3.34 17.22
N PRO A 16 -10.16 -3.83 17.14
CA PRO A 16 -10.77 -4.13 15.85
C PRO A 16 -10.87 -2.87 15.00
N ILE A 17 -10.51 -2.98 13.72
CA ILE A 17 -10.61 -1.86 12.78
C ILE A 17 -12.08 -1.51 12.48
N PHE A 18 -12.93 -2.53 12.48
CA PHE A 18 -14.40 -2.46 12.36
C PHE A 18 -15.01 -3.51 13.29
N ASP A 19 -16.34 -3.50 13.45
CA ASP A 19 -17.03 -4.57 14.17
C ASP A 19 -16.79 -5.92 13.48
N PRO A 20 -16.16 -6.89 14.14
CA PRO A 20 -15.91 -8.20 13.55
C PRO A 20 -17.19 -9.02 13.44
N LEU A 21 -17.25 -9.92 12.44
CA LEU A 21 -18.29 -10.95 12.37
C LEU A 21 -18.07 -12.05 13.41
N ASP A 22 -16.83 -12.42 13.62
CA ASP A 22 -16.42 -13.46 14.57
C ASP A 22 -14.99 -13.24 15.04
N GLU A 23 -14.69 -13.69 16.27
CA GLU A 23 -13.37 -13.63 16.88
C GLU A 23 -13.05 -14.96 17.57
N LYS A 24 -11.86 -15.52 17.29
CA LYS A 24 -11.43 -16.80 17.83
C LYS A 24 -9.99 -16.76 18.32
N ASN A 25 -9.77 -17.24 19.54
CA ASN A 25 -8.42 -17.54 20.03
C ASN A 25 -8.07 -18.99 19.66
N ILE A 26 -6.93 -19.19 19.03
CA ILE A 26 -6.38 -20.49 18.69
C ILE A 26 -5.31 -20.79 19.73
N ALA A 27 -5.58 -21.74 20.58
CA ALA A 27 -4.62 -22.14 21.60
C ALA A 27 -3.31 -22.63 20.94
N LYS A 28 -2.19 -22.35 21.58
CA LYS A 28 -0.90 -22.89 21.12
C LYS A 28 -0.99 -24.39 20.82
N GLN A 29 -0.29 -24.85 19.81
CA GLN A 29 -0.23 -26.25 19.41
C GLN A 29 -1.58 -26.83 18.96
N SER A 30 -2.50 -25.99 18.48
CA SER A 30 -3.80 -26.40 17.97
C SER A 30 -4.12 -25.75 16.61
N ALA A 31 -5.25 -26.14 16.01
CA ALA A 31 -5.78 -25.52 14.80
C ALA A 31 -7.30 -25.40 14.90
N ILE A 32 -7.86 -24.48 14.14
CA ILE A 32 -9.32 -24.33 13.96
C ILE A 32 -9.64 -24.31 12.47
N SER A 33 -10.89 -24.60 12.16
CA SER A 33 -11.49 -24.42 10.84
C SER A 33 -12.68 -23.46 10.92
N PHE A 34 -12.97 -22.79 9.81
CA PHE A 34 -14.07 -21.83 9.68
C PHE A 34 -14.41 -21.57 8.21
N GLU A 35 -15.61 -21.08 7.96
CA GLU A 35 -16.06 -20.66 6.64
C GLU A 35 -16.04 -19.15 6.50
N VAL A 36 -15.75 -18.65 5.29
CA VAL A 36 -15.75 -17.23 4.94
C VAL A 36 -16.42 -17.03 3.59
N LYS A 37 -17.28 -16.03 3.47
CA LYS A 37 -17.97 -15.71 2.23
C LYS A 37 -17.10 -14.91 1.28
N GLU A 38 -17.40 -15.00 -0.02
CA GLU A 38 -16.76 -14.20 -1.06
C GLU A 38 -16.84 -12.70 -0.74
N GLY A 39 -15.68 -12.07 -0.73
CA GLY A 39 -15.50 -10.65 -0.44
C GLY A 39 -15.22 -10.34 1.03
N ASP A 40 -15.52 -11.23 1.98
CA ASP A 40 -15.23 -11.04 3.40
C ASP A 40 -13.72 -11.12 3.68
N TYR A 41 -13.33 -10.62 4.85
CA TYR A 41 -11.93 -10.51 5.25
C TYR A 41 -11.61 -11.41 6.45
N ILE A 42 -10.38 -11.91 6.47
CA ILE A 42 -9.80 -12.72 7.53
C ILE A 42 -8.59 -11.99 8.07
N GLN A 43 -8.59 -11.64 9.35
CA GLN A 43 -7.42 -11.07 10.02
C GLN A 43 -6.81 -12.13 10.94
N ILE A 44 -5.55 -12.50 10.67
CA ILE A 44 -4.77 -13.44 11.50
C ILE A 44 -3.74 -12.61 12.26
N ILE A 45 -3.77 -12.68 13.58
CA ILE A 45 -2.99 -11.84 14.50
C ILE A 45 -2.02 -12.71 15.29
N CYS A 46 -0.79 -12.23 15.44
CA CYS A 46 0.24 -12.79 16.30
C CYS A 46 0.27 -12.00 17.64
N PRO A 47 -0.47 -12.40 18.70
CA PRO A 47 -0.67 -11.57 19.87
C PRO A 47 0.60 -11.33 20.70
N THR A 48 1.52 -12.29 20.70
CA THR A 48 2.75 -12.24 21.52
C THR A 48 3.98 -11.88 20.71
N GLY A 49 3.85 -11.80 19.36
CA GLY A 49 4.99 -11.75 18.45
C GLY A 49 5.71 -13.10 18.34
N ARG A 50 6.50 -13.25 17.28
CA ARG A 50 7.37 -14.42 17.02
C ARG A 50 6.66 -15.78 17.02
N GLN A 51 5.35 -15.83 16.76
CA GLN A 51 4.56 -17.04 16.62
C GLN A 51 4.15 -17.24 15.18
N CYS A 52 4.41 -18.41 14.62
CA CYS A 52 3.99 -18.80 13.27
C CYS A 52 2.58 -19.38 13.26
N SER A 53 1.89 -19.20 12.15
CA SER A 53 0.55 -19.73 11.90
C SER A 53 0.46 -20.28 10.48
N ASP A 54 0.00 -21.52 10.33
CA ASP A 54 -0.17 -22.13 9.02
C ASP A 54 -1.63 -21.98 8.59
N PHE A 55 -1.84 -21.30 7.46
CA PHE A 55 -3.16 -21.03 6.91
C PHE A 55 -3.42 -21.83 5.63
N VAL A 56 -4.57 -22.49 5.57
CA VAL A 56 -5.07 -23.22 4.39
C VAL A 56 -6.45 -22.72 4.01
N ALA A 57 -6.80 -22.80 2.72
CA ALA A 57 -8.12 -22.44 2.23
C ALA A 57 -8.48 -23.32 1.04
N PHE A 58 -9.77 -23.67 0.95
CA PHE A 58 -10.36 -24.47 -0.12
C PHE A 58 -11.58 -23.76 -0.68
N ASP A 59 -11.84 -23.94 -1.97
CA ASP A 59 -13.09 -23.50 -2.60
C ASP A 59 -14.24 -24.38 -2.06
N THR A 60 -15.15 -23.78 -1.28
CA THR A 60 -16.27 -24.47 -0.64
C THR A 60 -17.19 -25.14 -1.66
N ALA A 61 -17.38 -24.52 -2.83
CA ALA A 61 -18.24 -25.08 -3.88
C ALA A 61 -17.63 -26.33 -4.53
N LYS A 62 -16.30 -26.40 -4.62
CA LYS A 62 -15.58 -27.60 -5.08
C LYS A 62 -15.59 -28.71 -4.03
N LEU A 63 -15.36 -28.35 -2.75
CA LEU A 63 -15.46 -29.31 -1.63
C LEU A 63 -16.84 -29.98 -1.56
N GLY A 64 -17.92 -29.22 -1.72
CA GLY A 64 -19.28 -29.75 -1.77
C GLY A 64 -19.53 -30.73 -2.87
N LYS A 65 -18.65 -30.83 -3.88
CA LYS A 65 -18.67 -31.82 -4.98
C LYS A 65 -17.62 -32.93 -4.78
N GLY A 66 -16.97 -32.99 -3.62
CA GLY A 66 -15.89 -33.95 -3.34
C GLY A 66 -14.57 -33.64 -4.05
N ILE A 67 -14.35 -32.38 -4.49
CA ILE A 67 -13.14 -31.95 -5.18
C ILE A 67 -12.33 -31.08 -4.22
N GLU A 68 -11.21 -31.60 -3.71
CA GLU A 68 -10.31 -30.90 -2.82
C GLU A 68 -9.33 -30.02 -3.61
N LYS A 69 -9.69 -28.76 -3.81
CA LYS A 69 -8.83 -27.73 -4.44
C LYS A 69 -8.51 -26.65 -3.41
N GLY A 70 -7.35 -26.79 -2.81
CA GLY A 70 -6.79 -25.84 -1.85
C GLY A 70 -5.67 -25.02 -2.45
N LEU A 71 -5.08 -24.18 -1.61
CA LEU A 71 -3.94 -23.35 -1.95
C LEU A 71 -2.76 -24.19 -2.44
N ASP A 72 -2.09 -23.73 -3.50
CA ASP A 72 -0.92 -24.36 -4.10
C ASP A 72 0.24 -23.36 -4.25
N TRP A 73 1.41 -23.73 -3.75
CA TRP A 73 2.57 -22.84 -3.70
C TRP A 73 3.28 -22.72 -5.01
N GLN A 74 3.38 -23.78 -5.74
CA GLN A 74 4.08 -23.78 -7.00
C GLN A 74 3.35 -22.88 -7.99
N THR A 75 2.03 -23.00 -8.08
CA THR A 75 1.17 -22.13 -8.85
C THR A 75 1.27 -20.67 -8.35
N THR A 76 1.11 -20.49 -7.05
CA THR A 76 1.16 -19.15 -6.44
C THR A 76 2.48 -18.43 -6.69
N ARG A 77 3.63 -19.08 -6.45
CA ARG A 77 4.94 -18.46 -6.72
C ARG A 77 5.17 -18.20 -8.20
N THR A 78 4.68 -19.08 -9.09
CA THR A 78 4.78 -18.88 -10.53
C THR A 78 4.09 -17.60 -10.97
N PHE A 79 2.89 -17.33 -10.45
CA PHE A 79 2.14 -16.12 -10.78
C PHE A 79 2.57 -14.90 -9.97
N MET A 80 2.97 -15.09 -8.72
CA MET A 80 3.42 -14.02 -7.86
C MET A 80 4.79 -13.47 -8.26
N GLY A 81 5.69 -14.34 -8.70
CA GLY A 81 7.07 -13.97 -9.06
C GLY A 81 7.95 -13.60 -7.86
N ASN A 82 7.45 -13.76 -6.64
CA ASN A 82 8.09 -13.42 -5.37
C ASN A 82 7.97 -14.57 -4.38
N THR A 83 8.82 -14.56 -3.35
CA THR A 83 8.77 -15.51 -2.23
C THR A 83 7.70 -15.14 -1.20
N PHE A 84 7.27 -13.87 -1.18
CA PHE A 84 6.24 -13.35 -0.28
C PHE A 84 5.16 -12.62 -1.07
N PRO A 85 3.92 -12.56 -0.54
CA PRO A 85 2.90 -11.74 -1.15
C PRO A 85 3.31 -10.27 -1.18
N GLY A 86 3.03 -9.62 -2.29
CA GLY A 86 3.22 -8.21 -2.50
C GLY A 86 1.92 -7.55 -2.97
N PRO A 87 1.88 -6.24 -3.17
CA PRO A 87 0.70 -5.52 -3.63
C PRO A 87 0.30 -5.86 -5.06
N GLY A 88 -0.95 -5.52 -5.42
CA GLY A 88 -1.45 -5.68 -6.78
C GLY A 88 -1.64 -7.13 -7.20
N LEU A 89 -1.15 -7.46 -8.39
CA LEU A 89 -1.24 -8.81 -8.96
C LEU A 89 -0.45 -9.85 -8.16
N TYR A 90 0.54 -9.42 -7.38
CA TYR A 90 1.43 -10.28 -6.60
C TYR A 90 0.92 -10.63 -5.21
N SER A 91 -0.29 -10.27 -4.88
CA SER A 91 -0.88 -10.47 -3.56
C SER A 91 -1.91 -11.59 -3.49
N LYS A 92 -2.11 -12.36 -4.57
CA LYS A 92 -3.10 -13.43 -4.65
C LYS A 92 -2.48 -14.80 -4.49
N PHE A 93 -3.23 -15.70 -3.84
CA PHE A 93 -2.87 -17.11 -3.70
C PHE A 93 -3.85 -17.95 -4.48
N TYR A 94 -3.33 -18.93 -5.21
CA TYR A 94 -4.02 -19.71 -6.22
C TYR A 94 -4.13 -21.20 -5.84
N ASP A 95 -5.16 -21.87 -6.38
CA ASP A 95 -5.23 -23.32 -6.43
C ASP A 95 -4.52 -23.88 -7.67
N THR A 96 -4.50 -25.21 -7.81
CA THR A 96 -3.90 -25.90 -8.98
C THR A 96 -4.68 -25.73 -10.29
N ASP A 97 -5.90 -25.19 -10.24
CA ASP A 97 -6.67 -24.83 -11.44
C ASP A 97 -6.40 -23.38 -11.88
N HIS A 98 -5.42 -22.72 -11.25
CA HIS A 98 -5.03 -21.32 -11.47
C HIS A 98 -6.11 -20.31 -11.04
N GLU A 99 -7.03 -20.75 -10.16
CA GLU A 99 -8.06 -19.88 -9.62
C GLU A 99 -7.58 -19.21 -8.34
N PRO A 100 -7.72 -17.87 -8.19
CA PRO A 100 -7.32 -17.19 -6.98
C PRO A 100 -8.35 -17.43 -5.87
N LEU A 101 -7.87 -17.86 -4.69
CA LEU A 101 -8.70 -18.12 -3.52
C LEU A 101 -8.70 -16.98 -2.53
N VAL A 102 -7.53 -16.42 -2.23
CA VAL A 102 -7.39 -15.29 -1.30
C VAL A 102 -6.46 -14.23 -1.87
N GLU A 103 -6.64 -13.00 -1.39
CA GLU A 103 -5.80 -11.84 -1.69
C GLU A 103 -5.30 -11.23 -0.39
N VAL A 104 -4.00 -10.95 -0.28
CA VAL A 104 -3.47 -10.18 0.84
C VAL A 104 -3.88 -8.72 0.69
N ILE A 105 -4.51 -8.16 1.72
CA ILE A 105 -4.95 -6.76 1.76
C ILE A 105 -4.04 -5.94 2.67
N ARG A 106 -3.68 -6.49 3.83
CA ARG A 106 -2.80 -5.82 4.77
C ARG A 106 -1.85 -6.80 5.41
N ASP A 107 -0.59 -6.41 5.51
CA ASP A 107 0.46 -7.19 6.14
C ASP A 107 1.35 -6.24 6.93
N THR A 108 1.50 -6.46 8.23
CA THR A 108 2.33 -5.63 9.11
C THR A 108 3.72 -6.24 9.35
N VAL A 109 3.99 -7.41 8.78
CA VAL A 109 5.27 -8.14 8.98
C VAL A 109 6.12 -8.16 7.73
N GLY A 110 5.53 -8.45 6.57
CA GLY A 110 6.22 -8.53 5.28
C GLY A 110 7.20 -9.71 5.16
N ARG A 111 6.99 -10.75 5.97
CA ARG A 111 7.85 -11.92 5.99
C ARG A 111 7.03 -13.18 6.31
N HIS A 112 6.88 -14.06 5.33
CA HIS A 112 6.12 -15.29 5.39
C HIS A 112 6.79 -16.37 4.55
N ASP A 113 6.44 -17.63 4.78
CA ASP A 113 7.01 -18.75 4.04
C ASP A 113 5.97 -19.39 3.11
N THR A 114 6.41 -19.69 1.90
CA THR A 114 5.69 -20.47 0.88
C THR A 114 6.55 -21.59 0.29
N PHE A 115 7.65 -21.96 0.93
CA PHE A 115 8.54 -23.04 0.48
C PHE A 115 8.30 -24.33 1.23
N ASN A 116 8.09 -24.24 2.55
CA ASN A 116 7.94 -25.38 3.41
C ASN A 116 6.49 -25.81 3.52
N LEU A 117 6.24 -27.09 3.79
CA LEU A 117 4.95 -27.56 4.26
C LEU A 117 4.68 -27.06 5.68
N ALA A 118 3.43 -27.01 6.12
CA ALA A 118 3.11 -26.99 7.52
C ALA A 118 3.87 -28.12 8.23
N CYS A 119 4.45 -27.87 9.40
CA CYS A 119 5.30 -28.85 10.08
C CYS A 119 4.60 -30.22 10.22
N THR A 120 5.37 -31.31 10.10
CA THR A 120 4.85 -32.69 10.02
C THR A 120 5.39 -33.55 11.16
N SER A 121 4.73 -34.65 11.47
CA SER A 121 5.27 -35.65 12.42
C SER A 121 6.67 -36.14 12.01
N LYS A 122 6.86 -36.38 10.73
CA LYS A 122 8.16 -36.82 10.17
C LYS A 122 9.32 -35.85 10.47
N TYR A 123 9.05 -34.53 10.39
CA TYR A 123 10.06 -33.50 10.72
C TYR A 123 10.56 -33.64 12.16
N TYR A 124 9.64 -33.84 13.12
CA TYR A 124 10.00 -33.99 14.52
C TYR A 124 10.62 -35.35 14.85
N GLU A 125 10.11 -36.43 14.23
CA GLU A 125 10.66 -37.78 14.39
C GLU A 125 12.10 -37.87 13.91
N ASP A 126 12.42 -37.25 12.74
CA ASP A 126 13.80 -37.20 12.23
C ASP A 126 14.74 -36.41 13.15
N ALA A 127 14.20 -35.46 13.90
CA ALA A 127 14.93 -34.73 14.95
C ALA A 127 14.97 -35.46 16.32
N GLY A 128 14.33 -36.65 16.42
CA GLY A 128 14.32 -37.46 17.64
C GLY A 128 13.13 -37.20 18.59
N TYR A 129 12.15 -36.40 18.19
CA TYR A 129 10.98 -36.01 19.00
C TYR A 129 9.73 -36.77 18.56
N PHE A 130 9.62 -38.04 18.92
CA PHE A 130 8.48 -38.89 18.60
C PHE A 130 7.19 -38.46 19.30
N GLY A 131 6.09 -38.40 18.55
CA GLY A 131 4.78 -38.02 19.10
C GLY A 131 4.64 -36.51 19.39
N HIS A 132 5.54 -35.68 18.90
CA HIS A 132 5.45 -34.25 19.03
C HIS A 132 4.21 -33.70 18.25
N PRO A 133 3.42 -32.76 18.83
CA PRO A 133 2.36 -32.08 18.09
C PRO A 133 2.89 -31.45 16.81
N ASN A 134 2.09 -31.45 15.74
CA ASN A 134 2.49 -30.82 14.46
C ASN A 134 1.28 -30.19 13.78
N CYS A 135 1.55 -29.17 12.95
CA CYS A 135 0.50 -28.41 12.27
C CYS A 135 -0.30 -29.27 11.26
N SER A 136 0.36 -30.20 10.60
CA SER A 136 -0.30 -31.06 9.60
C SER A 136 -1.37 -31.96 10.24
N ASP A 137 -1.11 -32.54 11.39
CA ASP A 137 -2.10 -33.33 12.13
C ASP A 137 -3.20 -32.45 12.72
N ASN A 138 -2.83 -31.28 13.27
CA ASN A 138 -3.79 -30.32 13.82
C ASN A 138 -4.75 -29.81 12.75
N LEU A 139 -4.23 -29.39 11.59
CA LEU A 139 -5.05 -28.95 10.44
C LEU A 139 -5.92 -30.11 9.91
N SER A 140 -5.37 -31.33 9.81
CA SER A 140 -6.16 -32.49 9.39
C SER A 140 -7.34 -32.73 10.32
N GLY A 141 -7.13 -32.65 11.65
CA GLY A 141 -8.20 -32.78 12.63
C GLY A 141 -9.25 -31.67 12.54
N ALA A 142 -8.81 -30.43 12.34
CA ALA A 142 -9.71 -29.28 12.21
C ALA A 142 -10.54 -29.30 10.92
N MET A 143 -9.96 -29.77 9.82
CA MET A 143 -10.60 -29.78 8.49
C MET A 143 -11.48 -31.01 8.23
N GLU A 144 -11.37 -32.05 9.07
CA GLU A 144 -12.16 -33.28 8.95
C GLU A 144 -13.66 -33.01 8.98
N ASN A 145 -14.11 -32.06 9.78
CA ASN A 145 -15.50 -31.62 9.88
C ASN A 145 -16.09 -31.10 8.56
N PHE A 146 -15.25 -30.70 7.61
CA PHE A 146 -15.64 -30.24 6.27
C PHE A 146 -15.40 -31.30 5.18
N GLY A 147 -15.13 -32.53 5.57
CA GLY A 147 -14.93 -33.66 4.66
C GLY A 147 -13.60 -33.62 3.90
N VAL A 148 -12.65 -32.82 4.34
CA VAL A 148 -11.30 -32.76 3.75
C VAL A 148 -10.48 -33.95 4.26
N ASN A 149 -9.84 -34.68 3.35
CA ASN A 149 -9.04 -35.84 3.70
C ASN A 149 -7.79 -35.43 4.52
N ARG A 150 -7.43 -36.29 5.48
CA ARG A 150 -6.21 -36.11 6.28
C ARG A 150 -4.96 -36.14 5.38
N GLN A 151 -4.06 -35.19 5.60
CA GLN A 151 -2.80 -35.07 4.85
C GLN A 151 -1.61 -35.21 5.81
N LYS A 152 -0.55 -35.87 5.35
CA LYS A 152 0.73 -35.94 6.12
C LYS A 152 1.55 -34.67 6.07
N GLY A 153 1.30 -33.80 5.12
CA GLY A 153 1.91 -32.50 4.96
C GLY A 153 0.98 -31.58 4.19
N TRP A 154 0.67 -30.43 4.74
CA TRP A 154 -0.24 -29.45 4.15
C TRP A 154 0.51 -28.35 3.41
N HIS A 155 0.03 -28.00 2.24
CA HIS A 155 0.41 -26.79 1.54
C HIS A 155 -0.28 -25.59 2.23
N ALA A 156 0.37 -25.05 3.28
CA ALA A 156 -0.15 -23.94 4.07
C ALA A 156 0.62 -22.63 3.79
N ILE A 157 0.01 -21.45 3.81
CA ILE A 157 0.77 -20.22 3.98
C ILE A 157 1.32 -20.26 5.40
N ASN A 158 2.64 -20.37 5.54
CA ASN A 158 3.28 -20.31 6.84
C ASN A 158 3.45 -18.83 7.21
N LEU A 159 2.38 -18.25 7.78
CA LEU A 159 2.35 -16.84 8.16
C LEU A 159 3.33 -16.57 9.29
N PHE A 160 4.00 -15.41 9.24
CA PHE A 160 4.99 -14.95 10.21
C PHE A 160 6.26 -15.79 10.27
N PHE A 161 6.41 -16.75 9.38
CA PHE A 161 7.57 -17.62 9.31
C PHE A 161 8.70 -16.94 8.53
N ASN A 162 9.89 -16.82 9.15
CA ASN A 162 11.03 -16.16 8.54
C ASN A 162 11.86 -17.17 7.75
N THR A 163 11.60 -17.27 6.45
CA THR A 163 12.35 -18.12 5.53
C THR A 163 13.14 -17.26 4.55
N SER A 164 14.35 -17.67 4.27
CA SER A 164 15.21 -17.07 3.24
C SER A 164 15.90 -18.14 2.39
N ALA A 165 16.16 -17.82 1.12
CA ALA A 165 17.02 -18.62 0.26
C ALA A 165 18.47 -18.20 0.48
N GLY A 166 19.30 -19.12 0.94
CA GLY A 166 20.73 -18.90 1.12
C GLY A 166 21.52 -18.96 -0.19
N GLY A 167 22.72 -18.40 -0.19
CA GLY A 167 23.60 -18.35 -1.37
C GLY A 167 24.08 -19.73 -1.92
N LEU A 168 23.80 -20.82 -1.19
CA LEU A 168 24.07 -22.20 -1.61
C LEU A 168 22.78 -22.98 -1.92
N ASN A 169 21.71 -22.28 -2.30
CA ASN A 169 20.38 -22.85 -2.55
C ASN A 169 19.73 -23.52 -1.32
N THR A 170 20.18 -23.15 -0.11
CA THR A 170 19.60 -23.63 1.14
C THR A 170 18.38 -22.80 1.49
N VAL A 171 17.32 -23.45 1.96
CA VAL A 171 16.18 -22.79 2.60
C VAL A 171 16.52 -22.69 4.09
N LEU A 172 16.68 -21.46 4.56
CA LEU A 172 17.03 -21.16 5.95
C LEU A 172 15.81 -20.66 6.68
N SER A 173 15.60 -21.14 7.90
CA SER A 173 14.56 -20.67 8.82
C SER A 173 15.21 -19.97 10.01
N ASP A 174 14.66 -18.85 10.43
CA ASP A 174 15.16 -18.04 11.54
C ASP A 174 14.00 -17.52 12.38
N GLU A 175 14.31 -16.77 13.45
CA GLU A 175 13.26 -16.16 14.27
C GLU A 175 12.29 -15.31 13.47
N SER A 176 11.01 -15.43 13.79
CA SER A 176 9.95 -14.62 13.19
C SER A 176 10.18 -13.12 13.39
N PHE A 177 9.90 -12.32 12.37
CA PHE A 177 9.92 -10.85 12.46
C PHE A 177 8.66 -10.25 13.09
N ALA A 178 7.63 -11.07 13.36
CA ALA A 178 6.40 -10.61 13.96
C ALA A 178 6.64 -10.06 15.37
N ARG A 179 6.08 -8.89 15.63
CA ARG A 179 6.02 -8.23 16.95
C ARG A 179 4.66 -8.46 17.60
N PRO A 180 4.51 -8.27 18.92
CA PRO A 180 3.20 -8.38 19.56
C PRO A 180 2.15 -7.50 18.88
N GLY A 181 1.04 -8.12 18.47
CA GLY A 181 -0.06 -7.45 17.77
C GLY A 181 0.08 -7.33 16.25
N ASP A 182 1.16 -7.80 15.66
CA ASP A 182 1.29 -7.86 14.20
C ASP A 182 0.26 -8.82 13.59
N TYR A 183 -0.17 -8.54 12.35
CA TYR A 183 -1.23 -9.27 11.69
C TYR A 183 -1.15 -9.27 10.16
N VAL A 184 -1.87 -10.19 9.55
CA VAL A 184 -2.18 -10.21 8.12
C VAL A 184 -3.68 -10.14 7.94
N ILE A 185 -4.17 -9.35 6.97
CA ILE A 185 -5.57 -9.36 6.52
C ILE A 185 -5.61 -9.95 5.12
N LEU A 186 -6.39 -11.00 4.96
CA LEU A 186 -6.71 -11.66 3.70
C LEU A 186 -8.14 -11.32 3.29
N ARG A 187 -8.40 -11.19 1.99
CA ARG A 187 -9.75 -11.10 1.42
C ARG A 187 -10.09 -12.43 0.73
N ALA A 188 -11.23 -13.01 1.03
CA ALA A 188 -11.75 -14.16 0.32
C ALA A 188 -12.21 -13.74 -1.09
N LEU A 189 -11.76 -14.45 -2.12
CA LEU A 189 -12.12 -14.20 -3.52
C LEU A 189 -13.20 -15.17 -4.02
N LYS A 190 -13.57 -16.12 -3.17
CA LYS A 190 -14.66 -17.10 -3.32
C LYS A 190 -15.23 -17.42 -1.94
N ASP A 191 -16.33 -18.18 -1.88
CA ASP A 191 -16.73 -18.83 -0.64
C ASP A 191 -15.67 -19.87 -0.27
N LEU A 192 -15.07 -19.73 0.91
CA LEU A 192 -13.92 -20.53 1.33
C LEU A 192 -14.20 -21.32 2.61
N THR A 193 -13.69 -22.53 2.64
CA THR A 193 -13.48 -23.32 3.86
C THR A 193 -12.02 -23.22 4.25
N CYS A 194 -11.75 -22.59 5.38
CA CYS A 194 -10.40 -22.23 5.84
C CYS A 194 -10.00 -23.04 7.07
N GLY A 195 -8.69 -23.25 7.21
CA GLY A 195 -8.07 -23.75 8.44
C GLY A 195 -6.85 -22.92 8.79
N THR A 196 -6.59 -22.72 10.10
CA THR A 196 -5.36 -22.08 10.55
C THR A 196 -4.91 -22.64 11.89
N SER A 197 -3.59 -22.70 12.09
CA SER A 197 -2.96 -23.29 13.26
C SER A 197 -2.17 -22.25 14.06
N ALA A 198 -1.92 -22.54 15.35
CA ALA A 198 -0.85 -21.99 16.12
C ALA A 198 0.29 -23.01 16.16
N CYS A 199 1.35 -22.77 15.41
CA CYS A 199 2.44 -23.72 15.17
C CYS A 199 3.06 -24.22 16.47
N PRO A 200 3.22 -25.54 16.67
CA PRO A 200 3.73 -26.11 17.91
C PRO A 200 5.26 -26.17 18.03
N SER A 201 6.00 -25.75 16.98
CA SER A 201 7.46 -25.91 16.97
C SER A 201 8.12 -25.19 18.14
N ASP A 202 8.85 -25.94 18.97
CA ASP A 202 9.65 -25.48 20.09
C ASP A 202 11.11 -25.98 20.01
N ILE A 203 11.46 -26.65 18.91
CA ILE A 203 12.79 -27.24 18.67
C ILE A 203 13.68 -26.40 17.75
N ASP A 204 13.13 -25.35 17.17
CA ASP A 204 13.81 -24.44 16.24
C ASP A 204 13.45 -22.97 16.54
N PRO A 205 14.12 -21.99 15.91
CA PRO A 205 13.90 -20.58 16.22
C PRO A 205 12.57 -19.99 15.71
N CYS A 206 11.80 -20.69 14.87
CA CYS A 206 10.65 -20.10 14.18
C CYS A 206 9.59 -19.48 15.13
N ASN A 207 9.36 -20.10 16.28
CA ASN A 207 8.52 -19.60 17.36
C ASN A 207 9.32 -19.12 18.60
N SER A 208 10.61 -18.82 18.43
CA SER A 208 11.54 -18.48 19.51
C SER A 208 11.54 -19.53 20.63
N TRP A 209 11.47 -20.83 20.26
CA TRP A 209 11.42 -22.00 21.17
C TRP A 209 10.28 -21.98 22.19
N ASN A 210 9.26 -21.14 22.00
CA ASN A 210 8.15 -21.00 22.94
C ASN A 210 6.83 -20.73 22.20
N PRO A 211 6.12 -21.77 21.75
CA PRO A 211 4.83 -21.64 21.09
C PRO A 211 3.79 -20.89 21.92
N THR A 212 3.05 -20.02 21.27
CA THR A 212 1.99 -19.20 21.86
C THR A 212 0.71 -19.26 21.04
N ASP A 213 -0.33 -18.55 21.47
CA ASP A 213 -1.62 -18.50 20.77
C ASP A 213 -1.54 -17.64 19.50
N ILE A 214 -2.47 -17.92 18.59
CA ILE A 214 -2.84 -17.07 17.46
C ILE A 214 -4.28 -16.59 17.67
N PHE A 215 -4.61 -15.42 17.10
CA PHE A 215 -5.96 -14.86 17.18
C PHE A 215 -6.49 -14.55 15.78
N VAL A 216 -7.75 -14.88 15.51
CA VAL A 216 -8.39 -14.68 14.21
C VAL A 216 -9.65 -13.83 14.36
N ARG A 217 -9.83 -12.89 13.44
CA ARG A 217 -11.07 -12.12 13.23
C ARG A 217 -11.55 -12.26 11.81
N THR A 218 -12.85 -12.22 11.61
CA THR A 218 -13.46 -12.08 10.29
C THR A 218 -14.26 -10.78 10.21
N TYR A 219 -14.32 -10.17 9.01
CA TYR A 219 -15.06 -8.94 8.77
C TYR A 219 -15.89 -9.05 7.49
N GLU A 220 -17.01 -8.35 7.49
CA GLU A 220 -17.93 -8.34 6.36
C GLU A 220 -17.38 -7.54 5.18
N LYS A 221 -17.66 -8.02 3.95
CA LYS A 221 -17.21 -7.43 2.67
C LYS A 221 -17.57 -5.96 2.45
N LYS A 222 -18.61 -5.44 3.12
CA LYS A 222 -18.96 -4.02 3.05
C LYS A 222 -17.95 -3.08 3.71
N ARG A 223 -16.98 -3.64 4.45
CA ARG A 223 -15.89 -2.90 5.06
C ARG A 223 -14.73 -2.83 4.08
N GLU A 224 -14.26 -1.63 3.79
CA GLU A 224 -13.14 -1.45 2.86
C GLU A 224 -11.84 -1.25 3.65
N PHE A 225 -10.87 -2.09 3.35
CA PHE A 225 -9.51 -1.98 3.89
C PHE A 225 -8.58 -1.45 2.81
N THR A 226 -7.86 -0.38 3.10
CA THR A 226 -6.77 0.10 2.23
C THR A 226 -5.64 -0.92 2.19
N LYS A 227 -5.18 -1.29 1.00
CA LYS A 227 -4.02 -2.17 0.85
C LYS A 227 -2.76 -1.53 1.41
N SER A 228 -2.05 -2.27 2.26
CA SER A 228 -0.82 -1.80 2.90
C SER A 228 0.07 -2.99 3.28
N PHE A 229 1.32 -2.96 2.84
CA PHE A 229 2.27 -4.05 3.03
C PHE A 229 3.52 -3.55 3.72
N ALA A 230 3.93 -4.28 4.76
CA ALA A 230 5.19 -4.05 5.44
C ALA A 230 6.35 -4.69 4.67
N PHE A 231 7.51 -4.09 4.82
CA PHE A 231 8.76 -4.68 4.43
C PHE A 231 9.77 -4.51 5.57
N ARG A 232 10.34 -5.62 6.05
CA ARG A 232 11.39 -5.62 7.07
C ARG A 232 12.54 -6.48 6.61
N MET A 233 13.75 -5.92 6.68
CA MET A 233 14.99 -6.67 6.37
C MET A 233 15.57 -7.39 7.59
N LYS A 234 15.26 -6.87 8.80
CA LYS A 234 15.74 -7.39 10.09
C LYS A 234 14.63 -7.24 11.14
N PRO A 235 14.65 -8.05 12.22
CA PRO A 235 13.62 -8.00 13.27
C PRO A 235 13.46 -6.64 13.95
N ASP A 236 14.53 -5.89 14.08
CA ASP A 236 14.59 -4.57 14.73
C ASP A 236 14.42 -3.39 13.76
N SER A 237 14.31 -3.66 12.45
CA SER A 237 14.08 -2.62 11.45
C SER A 237 12.78 -1.89 11.74
N GLU A 238 12.75 -0.59 11.48
CA GLU A 238 11.51 0.17 11.45
C GLU A 238 10.58 -0.37 10.35
N LEU A 239 9.28 -0.27 10.63
CA LEU A 239 8.26 -0.71 9.71
C LEU A 239 8.18 0.26 8.53
N LYS A 240 8.63 -0.18 7.35
CA LYS A 240 8.33 0.51 6.09
C LYS A 240 7.06 -0.09 5.51
N LEU A 241 5.99 0.71 5.47
CA LEU A 241 4.73 0.32 4.84
C LEU A 241 4.75 0.76 3.38
N THR A 242 4.48 -0.16 2.48
CA THR A 242 4.16 0.15 1.09
C THR A 242 2.64 0.10 0.92
N LYS A 243 2.07 1.16 0.36
CA LYS A 243 0.63 1.35 0.22
C LYS A 243 0.24 1.40 -1.25
N ASN A 244 -1.02 1.14 -1.53
CA ASN A 244 -1.63 1.41 -2.83
C ASN A 244 -2.28 2.80 -2.83
N THR A 245 -2.29 3.43 -3.99
CA THR A 245 -3.11 4.61 -4.25
C THR A 245 -4.53 4.21 -4.63
N GLY A 246 -5.47 5.15 -4.66
CA GLY A 246 -6.82 4.90 -5.17
C GLY A 246 -6.85 4.53 -6.67
N PHE A 247 -5.81 4.87 -7.43
CA PHE A 247 -5.69 4.51 -8.85
C PHE A 247 -5.20 3.07 -9.07
N HIS A 248 -4.66 2.42 -8.05
CA HIS A 248 -4.03 1.10 -8.17
C HIS A 248 -4.97 0.03 -8.77
N GLU A 249 -6.26 0.08 -8.47
CA GLU A 249 -7.25 -0.84 -9.06
C GLU A 249 -7.28 -0.78 -10.60
N ARG A 250 -6.95 0.36 -11.18
CA ARG A 250 -6.89 0.56 -12.64
C ARG A 250 -5.51 0.28 -13.19
N THR A 251 -4.47 0.81 -12.55
CA THR A 251 -3.09 0.69 -13.02
C THR A 251 -2.59 -0.75 -12.97
N SER A 252 -2.96 -1.52 -11.95
CA SER A 252 -2.56 -2.93 -11.79
C SER A 252 -3.15 -3.89 -12.83
N LYS A 253 -4.20 -3.48 -13.55
CA LYS A 253 -4.74 -4.21 -14.70
C LYS A 253 -3.92 -4.01 -15.98
N LEU A 254 -3.08 -2.98 -16.02
CA LEU A 254 -2.37 -2.54 -17.23
C LEU A 254 -0.88 -2.85 -17.19
N THR A 255 -0.31 -3.04 -16.01
CA THR A 255 1.11 -3.39 -15.83
C THR A 255 1.34 -4.25 -14.60
N ARG A 256 2.45 -4.96 -14.60
CA ARG A 256 3.03 -5.66 -13.44
C ARG A 256 4.32 -5.02 -12.97
N ASN A 257 4.84 -4.02 -13.67
CA ASN A 257 6.08 -3.34 -13.35
C ASN A 257 5.80 -2.13 -12.44
N PHE A 258 5.99 -2.34 -11.14
CA PHE A 258 5.78 -1.34 -10.09
C PHE A 258 7.08 -1.05 -9.34
N VAL A 259 7.21 0.17 -8.86
CA VAL A 259 8.30 0.61 -7.99
C VAL A 259 7.74 1.18 -6.68
N ASP A 260 8.52 1.08 -5.62
CA ASP A 260 8.24 1.82 -4.38
C ASP A 260 8.63 3.29 -4.59
N ALA A 261 7.64 4.14 -4.57
CA ALA A 261 7.81 5.58 -4.65
C ALA A 261 7.27 6.21 -3.36
N ARG A 262 8.18 6.51 -2.41
CA ARG A 262 7.84 7.15 -1.12
C ARG A 262 6.82 6.35 -0.30
N GLY A 263 6.95 5.03 -0.27
CA GLY A 263 6.03 4.13 0.44
C GLY A 263 4.71 3.85 -0.28
N TYR A 264 4.64 4.11 -1.59
CA TYR A 264 3.52 3.71 -2.45
C TYR A 264 4.00 2.89 -3.63
N TRP A 265 3.21 1.86 -4.00
CA TRP A 265 3.43 1.12 -5.23
C TRP A 265 2.86 1.88 -6.42
N LEU A 266 3.74 2.36 -7.27
CA LEU A 266 3.38 3.11 -8.47
C LEU A 266 3.97 2.45 -9.71
N PRO A 267 3.29 2.53 -10.88
CA PRO A 267 3.81 1.96 -12.12
C PRO A 267 5.15 2.58 -12.51
N ASN A 268 6.12 1.74 -12.84
CA ASN A 268 7.36 2.17 -13.45
C ASN A 268 7.19 2.43 -14.96
N ASP A 269 6.47 1.54 -15.59
CA ASP A 269 6.01 1.65 -16.99
C ASP A 269 4.77 0.77 -17.21
N TYR A 270 4.14 0.91 -18.35
CA TYR A 270 2.99 0.09 -18.74
C TYR A 270 3.35 -0.90 -19.84
N THR A 271 3.08 -2.19 -19.59
CA THR A 271 3.51 -3.33 -20.42
C THR A 271 3.21 -3.16 -21.91
N LYS A 272 2.08 -2.53 -22.26
CA LYS A 272 1.68 -2.31 -23.67
C LYS A 272 2.51 -1.24 -24.35
N HIS A 273 3.03 -0.27 -23.62
CA HIS A 273 3.64 0.94 -24.16
C HIS A 273 5.15 0.97 -23.95
N GLY A 274 5.60 0.81 -22.72
CA GLY A 274 7.01 0.95 -22.34
C GLY A 274 7.47 2.41 -22.28
N VAL A 275 8.55 2.64 -21.56
CA VAL A 275 9.06 3.97 -21.18
C VAL A 275 9.19 4.94 -22.36
N ILE A 276 9.70 4.48 -23.52
CA ILE A 276 9.97 5.37 -24.68
C ILE A 276 8.68 5.84 -25.35
N ASN A 277 7.69 4.93 -25.51
CA ASN A 277 6.41 5.34 -26.11
C ASN A 277 5.61 6.24 -25.17
N GLU A 278 5.71 6.02 -23.86
CA GLU A 278 5.09 6.87 -22.83
C GLU A 278 5.72 8.27 -22.86
N TYR A 279 7.04 8.36 -22.93
CA TYR A 279 7.78 9.60 -23.10
C TYR A 279 7.32 10.35 -24.37
N THR A 280 7.31 9.66 -25.52
CA THR A 280 6.92 10.24 -26.81
C THR A 280 5.47 10.74 -26.79
N ALA A 281 4.56 9.95 -26.18
CA ALA A 281 3.15 10.35 -26.06
C ALA A 281 2.96 11.61 -25.21
N CYS A 282 3.80 11.82 -24.18
CA CYS A 282 3.78 13.07 -23.42
C CYS A 282 4.17 14.28 -24.28
N ARG A 283 5.17 14.12 -25.16
CA ARG A 283 5.60 15.21 -26.04
C ARG A 283 4.61 15.52 -27.17
N GLU A 284 3.94 14.51 -27.71
CA GLU A 284 3.14 14.65 -28.93
C GLU A 284 1.63 14.63 -28.70
N LYS A 285 1.15 14.05 -27.61
CA LYS A 285 -0.28 13.77 -27.33
C LYS A 285 -0.68 14.11 -25.91
N ALA A 286 -0.87 13.09 -25.09
CA ALA A 286 -1.12 13.22 -23.65
C ALA A 286 -0.81 11.92 -22.90
N VAL A 287 -0.36 12.06 -21.64
CA VAL A 287 -0.15 10.95 -20.72
C VAL A 287 -0.82 11.20 -19.39
N LEU A 288 -1.11 10.11 -18.68
CA LEU A 288 -1.71 10.12 -17.35
C LEU A 288 -0.76 9.41 -16.37
N ILE A 289 -0.26 10.15 -15.37
CA ILE A 289 0.75 9.66 -14.41
C ILE A 289 0.22 9.79 -12.99
N ASP A 290 0.24 8.69 -12.21
CA ASP A 290 -0.13 8.72 -10.79
C ASP A 290 0.99 9.32 -9.94
N LEU A 291 0.73 10.47 -9.33
CA LEU A 291 1.64 11.19 -8.43
C LEU A 291 1.15 11.21 -6.97
N SER A 292 0.25 10.30 -6.62
CA SER A 292 -0.38 10.29 -5.29
C SER A 292 0.61 10.07 -4.14
N SER A 293 1.82 9.60 -4.39
CA SER A 293 2.87 9.40 -3.38
C SER A 293 3.52 10.70 -2.88
N LEU A 294 3.37 11.81 -3.59
CA LEU A 294 3.84 13.10 -3.11
C LEU A 294 3.22 13.42 -1.75
N ARG A 295 4.02 13.92 -0.82
CA ARG A 295 3.54 14.32 0.50
C ARG A 295 2.69 15.57 0.39
N LYS A 296 1.62 15.61 1.17
CA LYS A 296 0.66 16.72 1.22
C LYS A 296 0.43 17.12 2.66
N PHE A 297 0.78 18.34 2.97
CA PHE A 297 0.57 18.91 4.30
C PHE A 297 -0.40 20.08 4.20
N GLU A 298 -1.47 20.03 5.03
CA GLU A 298 -2.36 21.16 5.22
C GLU A 298 -1.84 22.01 6.37
N ILE A 299 -1.61 23.26 6.12
CA ILE A 299 -1.19 24.26 7.11
C ILE A 299 -2.34 25.22 7.32
N LEU A 300 -2.96 25.14 8.50
CA LEU A 300 -4.21 25.83 8.81
C LEU A 300 -4.06 26.68 10.07
N GLY A 301 -4.54 27.89 10.05
CA GLY A 301 -4.53 28.77 11.23
C GLY A 301 -4.17 30.21 10.92
N PRO A 302 -4.37 31.13 11.88
CA PRO A 302 -4.16 32.54 11.66
C PRO A 302 -2.71 32.89 11.26
N ASP A 303 -1.72 32.12 11.73
CA ASP A 303 -0.29 32.34 11.45
C ASP A 303 0.25 31.42 10.34
N ALA A 304 -0.64 30.83 9.51
CA ALA A 304 -0.22 29.89 8.46
C ALA A 304 0.64 30.60 7.38
N GLU A 305 0.31 31.83 7.01
CA GLU A 305 1.09 32.60 6.05
C GLU A 305 2.48 32.93 6.61
N GLU A 306 2.58 33.35 7.86
CA GLU A 306 3.84 33.65 8.54
C GLU A 306 4.74 32.43 8.64
N LEU A 307 4.19 31.26 8.98
CA LEU A 307 4.96 30.02 9.02
C LEU A 307 5.51 29.67 7.64
N MET A 308 4.69 29.72 6.60
CA MET A 308 5.13 29.36 5.26
C MET A 308 6.12 30.40 4.68
N ASP A 309 5.92 31.69 4.95
CA ASP A 309 6.88 32.74 4.55
C ASP A 309 8.23 32.64 5.28
N TYR A 310 8.21 32.11 6.52
CA TYR A 310 9.41 31.87 7.31
C TYR A 310 10.19 30.62 6.86
N THR A 311 9.49 29.56 6.44
CA THR A 311 10.11 28.25 6.16
C THR A 311 10.47 28.03 4.69
N LEU A 312 9.93 28.83 3.79
CA LEU A 312 10.18 28.74 2.35
C LEU A 312 11.04 29.89 1.82
N THR A 313 11.72 29.66 0.70
CA THR A 313 12.56 30.67 0.06
C THR A 313 11.80 31.68 -0.78
N ARG A 314 10.47 31.49 -0.99
CA ARG A 314 9.60 32.42 -1.71
C ARG A 314 8.90 33.38 -0.78
N ASN A 315 8.59 34.57 -1.27
CA ASN A 315 7.76 35.53 -0.56
C ASN A 315 6.29 35.09 -0.63
N VAL A 316 5.81 34.38 0.40
CA VAL A 316 4.48 33.79 0.47
C VAL A 316 3.39 34.85 0.60
N LYS A 317 3.71 35.99 1.24
CA LYS A 317 2.77 37.12 1.45
C LYS A 317 2.29 37.78 0.14
N LYS A 318 3.01 37.56 -0.96
CA LYS A 318 2.59 38.03 -2.29
C LYS A 318 1.59 37.11 -3.01
N LEU A 319 1.33 35.93 -2.46
CA LEU A 319 0.42 34.97 -3.10
C LEU A 319 -1.04 35.39 -2.90
N SER A 320 -1.83 35.31 -3.97
CA SER A 320 -3.28 35.39 -3.91
C SER A 320 -3.90 34.00 -3.73
N VAL A 321 -5.10 33.93 -3.16
CA VAL A 321 -5.88 32.68 -3.10
C VAL A 321 -6.05 32.09 -4.52
N GLY A 322 -5.91 30.80 -4.66
CA GLY A 322 -5.92 30.10 -5.96
C GLY A 322 -4.54 30.07 -6.66
N GLN A 323 -3.52 30.70 -6.11
CA GLN A 323 -2.15 30.71 -6.65
C GLN A 323 -1.31 29.59 -6.07
N ILE A 324 -0.38 29.09 -6.90
CA ILE A 324 0.62 28.09 -6.55
C ILE A 324 2.00 28.72 -6.75
N VAL A 325 2.98 28.29 -5.98
CA VAL A 325 4.37 28.67 -6.19
C VAL A 325 5.28 27.48 -5.91
N TYR A 326 6.28 27.27 -6.76
CA TYR A 326 7.39 26.38 -6.45
C TYR A 326 8.38 27.07 -5.51
N SER A 327 8.85 26.35 -4.50
CA SER A 327 9.83 26.86 -3.53
C SER A 327 10.71 25.74 -2.99
N SER A 328 11.90 26.09 -2.55
CA SER A 328 12.75 25.23 -1.75
C SER A 328 12.46 25.41 -0.28
N MET A 329 12.69 24.37 0.51
CA MET A 329 12.71 24.36 1.97
C MET A 329 14.16 24.07 2.43
N CYS A 330 14.69 24.93 3.29
CA CYS A 330 16.10 24.89 3.67
C CYS A 330 16.28 24.80 5.17
N TYR A 331 17.39 24.18 5.59
CA TYR A 331 17.89 24.29 6.96
C TYR A 331 18.39 25.71 7.26
N GLU A 332 18.67 26.00 8.52
CA GLU A 332 19.19 27.32 8.97
C GLU A 332 20.54 27.70 8.33
N ASN A 333 21.34 26.72 7.91
CA ASN A 333 22.60 26.92 7.19
C ASN A 333 22.43 27.18 5.68
N GLY A 334 21.20 27.16 5.16
CA GLY A 334 20.88 27.37 3.76
C GLY A 334 20.92 26.13 2.88
N SER A 335 21.28 24.96 3.41
CA SER A 335 21.19 23.69 2.65
C SER A 335 19.74 23.34 2.39
N MET A 336 19.42 23.00 1.14
CA MET A 336 18.09 22.54 0.74
C MET A 336 17.89 21.09 1.15
N PHE A 337 16.81 20.79 1.87
CA PHE A 337 16.47 19.41 2.26
C PHE A 337 15.18 18.92 1.62
N ASP A 338 14.35 19.81 1.07
CA ASP A 338 13.18 19.44 0.29
C ASP A 338 12.79 20.58 -0.65
N ASP A 339 12.00 20.27 -1.66
CA ASP A 339 11.38 21.24 -2.55
C ASP A 339 9.93 20.85 -2.81
N GLY A 340 9.15 21.78 -3.33
CA GLY A 340 7.77 21.49 -3.61
C GLY A 340 6.95 22.67 -4.10
N THR A 341 5.65 22.47 -4.11
CA THR A 341 4.68 23.48 -4.50
C THR A 341 3.79 23.87 -3.31
N LEU A 342 3.69 25.17 -3.07
CA LEU A 342 2.79 25.76 -2.09
C LEU A 342 1.54 26.28 -2.79
N LEU A 343 0.37 25.78 -2.39
CA LEU A 343 -0.94 26.21 -2.84
C LEU A 343 -1.59 27.09 -1.77
N LYS A 344 -1.97 28.31 -2.11
CA LYS A 344 -2.77 29.19 -1.20
C LYS A 344 -4.25 28.87 -1.37
N MET A 345 -4.79 28.04 -0.45
CA MET A 345 -6.16 27.55 -0.48
C MET A 345 -7.17 28.59 0.04
N SER A 346 -6.74 29.37 1.02
CA SER A 346 -7.51 30.48 1.63
C SER A 346 -6.53 31.45 2.31
N ASP A 347 -7.03 32.52 2.91
CA ASP A 347 -6.18 33.49 3.65
C ASP A 347 -5.46 32.84 4.84
N HIS A 348 -6.04 31.80 5.44
CA HIS A 348 -5.50 31.08 6.60
C HIS A 348 -5.24 29.59 6.33
N GLY A 349 -5.16 29.18 5.07
CA GLY A 349 -5.02 27.80 4.68
C GLY A 349 -4.09 27.63 3.48
N PHE A 350 -3.08 26.78 3.66
CA PHE A 350 -2.12 26.43 2.63
C PHE A 350 -1.97 24.92 2.52
N ARG A 351 -1.63 24.45 1.32
CA ARG A 351 -1.19 23.07 1.08
C ARG A 351 0.24 23.09 0.57
N TRP A 352 1.11 22.40 1.29
CA TRP A 352 2.47 22.11 0.84
C TRP A 352 2.54 20.72 0.24
N VAL A 353 3.02 20.62 -0.99
CA VAL A 353 3.17 19.35 -1.73
C VAL A 353 4.65 19.17 -2.03
N CYS A 354 5.24 18.09 -1.53
CA CYS A 354 6.69 17.91 -1.52
C CYS A 354 7.14 16.45 -1.61
N GLY A 355 8.45 16.22 -1.51
CA GLY A 355 9.08 14.90 -1.63
C GLY A 355 9.08 14.08 -0.35
N ASP A 356 9.33 14.67 0.79
CA ASP A 356 9.66 13.97 2.02
C ASP A 356 8.68 14.23 3.17
N GLU A 357 8.53 13.23 4.03
CA GLU A 357 7.66 13.31 5.20
C GLU A 357 8.24 14.22 6.29
N TYR A 358 9.56 14.35 6.35
CA TYR A 358 10.25 15.22 7.30
C TYR A 358 9.87 16.69 7.17
N ALA A 359 9.49 17.14 5.96
CA ALA A 359 9.01 18.51 5.76
C ALA A 359 7.82 18.86 6.69
N GLY A 360 6.94 17.91 6.96
CA GLY A 360 5.82 18.10 7.90
C GLY A 360 6.30 18.23 9.35
N GLU A 361 7.28 17.44 9.77
CA GLU A 361 7.86 17.52 11.11
C GLU A 361 8.63 18.84 11.27
N TRP A 362 9.41 19.21 10.27
CA TRP A 362 10.10 20.52 10.24
C TRP A 362 9.14 21.69 10.42
N LEU A 363 8.02 21.69 9.69
CA LEU A 363 6.99 22.72 9.82
C LEU A 363 6.41 22.79 11.25
N LYS A 364 6.14 21.64 11.88
CA LYS A 364 5.66 21.58 13.29
C LYS A 364 6.71 22.12 14.26
N GLU A 365 7.98 21.77 14.07
CA GLU A 365 9.08 22.25 14.89
C GLU A 365 9.26 23.76 14.78
N GLN A 366 9.24 24.31 13.57
CA GLN A 366 9.36 25.75 13.35
C GLN A 366 8.16 26.51 13.91
N ALA A 367 6.94 25.97 13.73
CA ALA A 367 5.72 26.54 14.33
C ALA A 367 5.84 26.62 15.86
N LYS A 368 6.29 25.55 16.51
CA LYS A 368 6.51 25.50 17.97
C LYS A 368 7.61 26.48 18.40
N LYS A 369 8.73 26.51 17.70
CA LYS A 369 9.89 27.41 17.99
C LYS A 369 9.50 28.88 17.92
N LYS A 370 8.68 29.26 16.94
CA LYS A 370 8.20 30.62 16.72
C LYS A 370 6.89 30.95 17.44
N LYS A 371 6.25 29.95 18.06
CA LYS A 371 4.95 30.06 18.73
C LYS A 371 3.82 30.48 17.79
N PHE A 372 3.87 30.07 16.54
CA PHE A 372 2.80 30.30 15.58
C PHE A 372 1.55 29.46 15.92
N ASN A 373 0.38 30.06 15.82
CA ASN A 373 -0.90 29.40 16.02
C ASN A 373 -1.35 28.76 14.70
N VAL A 374 -0.86 27.56 14.47
CA VAL A 374 -1.16 26.77 13.26
C VAL A 374 -1.33 25.29 13.57
N LEU A 375 -2.11 24.60 12.74
CA LEU A 375 -2.20 23.16 12.65
C LEU A 375 -1.48 22.71 11.38
N VAL A 376 -0.52 21.80 11.51
CA VAL A 376 0.11 21.11 10.37
C VAL A 376 -0.39 19.66 10.36
N LYS A 377 -1.16 19.30 9.32
CA LYS A 377 -1.79 17.98 9.16
C LYS A 377 -1.25 17.29 7.91
N ASN A 378 -0.78 16.05 8.04
CA ASN A 378 -0.50 15.21 6.88
C ASN A 378 -1.81 14.70 6.26
N SER A 379 -2.05 15.03 4.99
CA SER A 379 -3.23 14.63 4.21
C SER A 379 -2.91 13.71 3.03
N THR A 380 -1.68 13.17 2.98
CA THR A 380 -1.20 12.34 1.86
C THR A 380 -2.14 11.18 1.54
N ASP A 381 -2.59 10.44 2.55
CA ASP A 381 -3.50 9.30 2.38
C ASP A 381 -4.95 9.70 2.08
N GLN A 382 -5.30 10.97 2.21
CA GLN A 382 -6.68 11.48 2.03
C GLN A 382 -6.88 12.12 0.65
N ILE A 383 -5.79 12.41 -0.07
CA ILE A 383 -5.84 13.13 -1.35
C ILE A 383 -4.94 12.41 -2.35
N ASN A 384 -5.54 11.85 -3.37
CA ASN A 384 -4.80 11.36 -4.53
C ASN A 384 -4.67 12.44 -5.59
N ASN A 385 -3.58 12.45 -6.32
CA ASN A 385 -3.40 13.32 -7.48
C ASN A 385 -2.84 12.56 -8.66
N ILE A 386 -3.43 12.82 -9.81
CA ILE A 386 -3.03 12.26 -11.08
C ILE A 386 -2.64 13.40 -12.03
N SER A 387 -1.53 13.23 -12.72
CA SER A 387 -0.95 14.24 -13.61
C SER A 387 -1.32 13.92 -15.05
N LEU A 388 -2.02 14.83 -15.71
CA LEU A 388 -2.36 14.79 -17.13
C LEU A 388 -1.44 15.75 -17.88
N GLN A 389 -0.51 15.24 -18.66
CA GLN A 389 0.55 16.01 -19.30
C GLN A 389 0.59 15.79 -20.81
N GLY A 390 0.96 16.81 -21.55
CA GLY A 390 1.09 16.80 -23.00
C GLY A 390 0.21 17.85 -23.68
N PRO A 391 0.44 18.13 -24.98
CA PRO A 391 -0.23 19.21 -25.72
C PRO A 391 -1.76 19.08 -25.76
N ASN A 392 -2.31 17.85 -25.72
CA ASN A 392 -3.75 17.61 -25.75
C ASN A 392 -4.44 17.67 -24.37
N SER A 393 -3.68 17.88 -23.27
CA SER A 393 -4.20 17.81 -21.89
C SER A 393 -5.38 18.76 -21.63
N ARG A 394 -5.30 20.03 -22.12
CA ARG A 394 -6.40 20.99 -21.97
C ARG A 394 -7.66 20.53 -22.68
N LYS A 395 -7.54 20.10 -23.93
CA LYS A 395 -8.68 19.64 -24.74
C LYS A 395 -9.40 18.44 -24.11
N ILE A 396 -8.65 17.56 -23.45
CA ILE A 396 -9.21 16.42 -22.72
C ILE A 396 -10.06 16.91 -21.52
N LEU A 397 -9.53 17.82 -20.71
CA LEU A 397 -10.23 18.32 -19.52
C LEU A 397 -11.49 19.10 -19.87
N GLU A 398 -11.45 19.92 -20.95
CA GLU A 398 -12.59 20.73 -21.40
C GLU A 398 -13.80 19.88 -21.81
N LYS A 399 -13.61 18.58 -22.12
CA LYS A 399 -14.71 17.67 -22.48
C LYS A 399 -15.61 17.29 -21.30
N PHE A 400 -15.10 17.35 -20.06
CA PHE A 400 -15.86 16.81 -18.91
C PHE A 400 -15.75 17.61 -17.61
N ILE A 401 -14.92 18.66 -17.55
CA ILE A 401 -14.82 19.48 -16.34
C ILE A 401 -15.94 20.52 -16.31
N PHE A 402 -16.72 20.50 -15.24
CA PHE A 402 -17.65 21.56 -14.88
C PHE A 402 -17.01 22.48 -13.82
N THR A 403 -16.95 23.76 -14.13
CA THR A 403 -16.41 24.79 -13.24
C THR A 403 -17.54 25.73 -12.80
N PRO A 404 -17.77 25.93 -11.48
CA PRO A 404 -18.73 26.92 -11.00
C PRO A 404 -18.36 28.33 -11.47
N PRO A 405 -19.34 29.25 -11.68
CA PRO A 405 -19.06 30.61 -12.18
C PRO A 405 -18.10 31.45 -11.33
N THR A 406 -17.88 31.06 -10.08
CA THR A 406 -16.96 31.72 -9.14
C THR A 406 -15.51 31.24 -9.28
N GLN A 407 -15.26 30.27 -10.14
CA GLN A 407 -13.96 29.66 -10.35
C GLN A 407 -13.53 29.83 -11.82
N PRO A 408 -12.22 29.95 -12.11
CA PRO A 408 -11.74 30.00 -13.49
C PRO A 408 -12.02 28.67 -14.21
N SER A 409 -12.52 28.75 -15.44
CA SER A 409 -12.65 27.58 -16.32
C SER A 409 -11.27 27.01 -16.70
N ILE A 410 -11.23 25.78 -17.25
CA ILE A 410 -9.97 25.16 -17.68
C ILE A 410 -9.27 26.00 -18.75
N SER A 411 -10.02 26.64 -19.67
CA SER A 411 -9.47 27.52 -20.70
C SER A 411 -8.86 28.81 -20.13
N GLU A 412 -9.42 29.34 -19.07
CA GLU A 412 -8.96 30.57 -18.39
C GLU A 412 -7.89 30.30 -17.34
N LEU A 413 -7.73 29.05 -16.90
CA LEU A 413 -6.80 28.69 -15.83
C LEU A 413 -5.35 28.99 -16.24
N GLN A 414 -4.75 29.94 -15.52
CA GLN A 414 -3.38 30.37 -15.77
C GLN A 414 -2.35 29.38 -15.18
N TRP A 415 -1.15 29.46 -15.66
CA TRP A 415 -0.01 28.69 -15.17
C TRP A 415 0.23 28.94 -13.68
N PHE A 416 0.49 27.91 -12.90
CA PHE A 416 0.63 27.93 -11.43
C PHE A 416 -0.62 28.50 -10.72
N ARG A 417 -1.79 28.14 -11.23
CA ARG A 417 -3.09 28.38 -10.61
C ARG A 417 -3.88 27.08 -10.50
N PHE A 418 -4.84 27.05 -9.60
CA PHE A 418 -5.81 25.95 -9.49
C PHE A 418 -7.24 26.44 -9.51
N THR A 419 -8.14 25.54 -9.82
CA THR A 419 -9.60 25.75 -9.81
C THR A 419 -10.26 24.60 -9.05
N ILE A 420 -11.35 24.90 -8.34
CA ILE A 420 -12.22 23.90 -7.73
C ILE A 420 -13.36 23.63 -8.71
N CYS A 421 -13.50 22.38 -9.10
CA CYS A 421 -14.39 21.96 -10.16
C CYS A 421 -15.05 20.62 -9.86
N ARG A 422 -15.83 20.10 -10.81
CA ARG A 422 -16.48 18.81 -10.71
C ARG A 422 -16.49 18.07 -12.04
N VAL A 423 -16.71 16.78 -11.99
CA VAL A 423 -16.90 15.96 -13.18
C VAL A 423 -18.30 16.22 -13.74
N LYS A 424 -18.37 16.69 -14.99
CA LYS A 424 -19.56 16.92 -15.82
C LYS A 424 -20.54 17.98 -15.31
N GLU A 425 -20.95 17.97 -14.07
CA GLU A 425 -22.00 18.83 -13.52
C GLU A 425 -21.82 19.13 -12.02
N LEU A 426 -22.64 19.99 -11.47
CA LEU A 426 -22.57 20.43 -10.07
C LEU A 426 -22.68 19.27 -9.06
N SER A 427 -23.43 18.22 -9.38
CA SER A 427 -23.58 17.01 -8.55
C SER A 427 -22.47 15.99 -8.75
N GLY A 428 -21.57 16.22 -9.72
CA GLY A 428 -20.48 15.32 -10.05
C GLY A 428 -19.36 15.24 -9.02
N ILE A 429 -18.43 14.33 -9.22
CA ILE A 429 -17.27 14.11 -8.34
C ILE A 429 -16.51 15.42 -8.12
N PRO A 430 -16.27 15.83 -6.87
CA PRO A 430 -15.50 17.04 -6.58
C PRO A 430 -14.03 16.85 -6.92
N LEU A 431 -13.46 17.83 -7.61
CA LEU A 431 -12.06 17.86 -8.03
C LEU A 431 -11.44 19.23 -7.72
N MET A 432 -10.15 19.22 -7.53
CA MET A 432 -9.30 20.39 -7.74
C MET A 432 -8.42 20.11 -8.95
N VAL A 433 -8.30 21.08 -9.85
CA VAL A 433 -7.39 20.98 -11.01
C VAL A 433 -6.40 22.15 -10.95
N SER A 434 -5.12 21.82 -10.96
CA SER A 434 -4.04 22.80 -11.04
C SER A 434 -3.37 22.77 -12.42
N ARG A 435 -3.00 23.93 -12.95
CA ARG A 435 -2.18 24.02 -14.16
C ARG A 435 -0.70 23.99 -13.78
N THR A 436 -0.26 22.80 -13.42
CA THR A 436 1.07 22.44 -12.96
C THR A 436 1.50 21.13 -13.61
N GLY A 437 2.77 20.79 -13.55
CA GLY A 437 3.32 19.54 -14.05
C GLY A 437 4.82 19.44 -13.83
N TYR A 438 5.36 18.25 -14.11
CA TYR A 438 6.76 17.91 -13.88
C TYR A 438 7.40 17.29 -15.14
N THR A 439 7.00 17.80 -16.33
CA THR A 439 7.38 17.22 -17.63
C THR A 439 7.96 18.23 -18.62
N GLY A 440 7.82 19.54 -18.33
CA GLY A 440 8.13 20.59 -19.28
C GLY A 440 7.04 20.84 -20.33
N GLU A 441 5.97 20.01 -20.37
CA GLU A 441 4.85 20.17 -21.29
C GLU A 441 3.67 20.91 -20.66
N LEU A 442 2.71 21.33 -21.52
CA LEU A 442 1.40 21.75 -21.04
C LEU A 442 0.79 20.62 -20.22
N GLY A 443 0.39 20.92 -18.98
CA GLY A 443 -0.12 19.89 -18.11
C GLY A 443 -1.00 20.40 -16.99
N TYR A 444 -1.71 19.45 -16.38
CA TYR A 444 -2.60 19.66 -15.26
C TYR A 444 -2.45 18.52 -14.27
N GLU A 445 -2.59 18.84 -12.99
CA GLU A 445 -2.70 17.85 -11.92
C GLU A 445 -4.13 17.87 -11.39
N ILE A 446 -4.73 16.71 -11.31
CA ILE A 446 -6.12 16.50 -10.90
C ILE A 446 -6.10 15.83 -9.52
N TRP A 447 -6.77 16.45 -8.57
CA TRP A 447 -6.78 16.08 -7.16
C TRP A 447 -8.18 15.60 -6.80
N CYS A 448 -8.27 14.41 -6.18
CA CYS A 448 -9.53 13.80 -5.77
C CYS A 448 -9.39 13.01 -4.45
N HIS A 449 -10.53 12.65 -3.87
CA HIS A 449 -10.54 11.69 -2.78
C HIS A 449 -10.14 10.29 -3.28
N PRO A 450 -9.43 9.46 -2.50
CA PRO A 450 -9.01 8.13 -2.94
C PRO A 450 -10.15 7.21 -3.41
N SER A 451 -11.32 7.28 -2.79
CA SER A 451 -12.50 6.51 -3.21
C SER A 451 -13.02 6.88 -4.61
N ASP A 452 -12.78 8.12 -5.04
CA ASP A 452 -13.22 8.62 -6.34
C ASP A 452 -12.19 8.35 -7.46
N ALA A 453 -10.97 8.01 -7.08
CA ALA A 453 -9.84 7.87 -8.01
C ALA A 453 -10.11 6.88 -9.16
N PRO A 454 -10.74 5.70 -8.97
CA PRO A 454 -11.07 4.81 -10.08
C PRO A 454 -12.00 5.46 -11.10
N ALA A 455 -13.02 6.17 -10.66
CA ALA A 455 -13.98 6.84 -11.55
C ALA A 455 -13.34 8.03 -12.27
N VAL A 456 -12.46 8.78 -11.60
CA VAL A 456 -11.68 9.88 -12.21
C VAL A 456 -10.74 9.34 -13.29
N TRP A 457 -10.06 8.23 -13.04
CA TRP A 457 -9.24 7.55 -14.05
C TRP A 457 -10.05 7.19 -15.28
N ASP A 458 -11.21 6.53 -15.08
CA ASP A 458 -12.06 6.05 -16.19
C ASP A 458 -12.56 7.21 -17.05
N VAL A 459 -12.97 8.31 -16.44
CA VAL A 459 -13.42 9.51 -17.16
C VAL A 459 -12.29 10.15 -17.95
N LEU A 460 -11.07 10.26 -17.38
CA LEU A 460 -9.90 10.82 -18.07
C LEU A 460 -9.50 9.98 -19.26
N MET A 461 -9.42 8.66 -19.11
CA MET A 461 -9.04 7.74 -20.19
C MET A 461 -10.08 7.75 -21.32
N GLU A 462 -11.38 7.80 -21.01
CA GLU A 462 -12.43 7.87 -22.01
C GLU A 462 -12.43 9.21 -22.73
N ALA A 463 -12.34 10.33 -22.02
CA ALA A 463 -12.29 11.67 -22.62
C ALA A 463 -11.05 11.88 -23.50
N GLY A 464 -9.93 11.24 -23.14
CA GLY A 464 -8.66 11.34 -23.87
C GLY A 464 -8.47 10.34 -25.01
N LYS A 465 -9.38 9.39 -25.19
CA LYS A 465 -9.25 8.29 -26.16
C LYS A 465 -8.94 8.76 -27.57
N ASP A 466 -9.70 9.72 -28.09
CA ASP A 466 -9.51 10.27 -29.42
C ASP A 466 -8.33 11.27 -29.49
N GLU A 467 -7.85 11.73 -28.34
CA GLU A 467 -6.69 12.63 -28.21
C GLU A 467 -5.37 11.87 -28.05
N GLY A 468 -5.43 10.54 -28.07
CA GLY A 468 -4.27 9.67 -27.96
C GLY A 468 -3.65 9.58 -26.57
N ILE A 469 -4.46 9.74 -25.50
CA ILE A 469 -4.01 9.56 -24.12
C ILE A 469 -3.54 8.13 -23.89
N ILE A 470 -2.42 7.97 -23.22
CA ILE A 470 -1.98 6.70 -22.66
C ILE A 470 -1.54 6.85 -21.20
N PRO A 471 -1.58 5.80 -20.41
CA PRO A 471 -0.96 5.84 -19.08
C PRO A 471 0.56 5.86 -19.22
N ALA A 472 1.24 6.54 -18.28
CA ALA A 472 2.69 6.56 -18.20
C ALA A 472 3.16 6.39 -16.76
N GLY A 473 4.35 5.79 -16.58
CA GLY A 473 4.94 5.48 -15.29
C GLY A 473 6.13 6.38 -14.93
N PHE A 474 6.77 6.02 -13.82
CA PHE A 474 7.90 6.77 -13.26
C PHE A 474 9.14 6.76 -14.17
N GLY A 475 9.36 5.67 -14.94
CA GLY A 475 10.46 5.60 -15.90
C GLY A 475 10.35 6.68 -16.98
N ALA A 476 9.15 6.91 -17.53
CA ALA A 476 8.93 7.99 -18.49
C ALA A 476 8.98 9.37 -17.83
N LEU A 477 8.42 9.50 -16.60
CA LEU A 477 8.46 10.75 -15.85
C LEU A 477 9.90 11.21 -15.58
N ASP A 478 10.80 10.27 -15.24
CA ASP A 478 12.21 10.60 -14.97
C ASP A 478 12.91 11.14 -16.23
N LEU A 479 12.69 10.55 -17.39
CA LEU A 479 13.22 11.09 -18.67
C LEU A 479 12.68 12.49 -18.97
N LEU A 480 11.38 12.69 -18.80
CA LEU A 480 10.71 13.96 -19.07
C LEU A 480 11.20 15.09 -18.17
N ARG A 481 11.34 14.84 -16.86
CA ARG A 481 11.77 15.84 -15.90
C ARG A 481 13.25 16.23 -16.09
N ILE A 482 14.12 15.23 -16.40
CA ILE A 482 15.54 15.48 -16.66
C ILE A 482 15.71 16.37 -17.89
N GLU A 483 15.03 16.07 -18.98
CA GLU A 483 15.06 16.89 -20.20
C GLU A 483 14.53 18.31 -19.93
N ALA A 484 13.52 18.47 -19.09
CA ALA A 484 12.99 19.75 -18.67
C ALA A 484 13.88 20.51 -17.67
N GLY A 485 14.97 19.91 -17.19
CA GLY A 485 15.89 20.49 -16.21
C GLY A 485 15.30 20.59 -14.79
N LEU A 486 14.36 19.69 -14.44
CA LEU A 486 13.71 19.67 -13.13
C LEU A 486 14.43 18.70 -12.18
N ILE A 487 14.81 19.19 -11.02
CA ILE A 487 15.49 18.39 -9.98
C ILE A 487 14.49 17.48 -9.24
N LEU A 488 14.96 16.37 -8.71
CA LEU A 488 14.18 15.40 -7.95
C LEU A 488 14.84 15.12 -6.59
N PHE A 489 14.05 15.25 -5.52
CA PHE A 489 14.45 14.82 -4.20
C PHE A 489 14.86 13.32 -4.18
N GLY A 490 16.00 13.03 -3.58
CA GLY A 490 16.59 11.69 -3.52
C GLY A 490 17.51 11.35 -4.69
N ASN A 491 17.58 12.19 -5.75
CA ASN A 491 18.46 12.01 -6.90
C ASN A 491 19.54 13.11 -6.96
N GLU A 492 19.12 14.36 -7.19
CA GLU A 492 20.05 15.51 -7.29
C GLU A 492 20.31 16.15 -5.93
N PHE A 493 19.47 15.96 -4.95
CA PHE A 493 19.64 16.36 -3.56
C PHE A 493 18.87 15.46 -2.62
N ASP A 494 19.28 15.37 -1.38
CA ASP A 494 18.64 14.67 -0.28
C ASP A 494 18.68 15.51 1.01
N GLY A 495 18.04 15.04 2.06
CA GLY A 495 17.97 15.76 3.33
C GLY A 495 19.20 15.60 4.22
N GLN A 496 20.34 15.08 3.73
CA GLN A 496 21.56 14.85 4.50
C GLN A 496 22.56 16.00 4.40
#